data_a128e947e7d2921676037b58bee3415c
#
_entry.id   a128e947e7d2921676037b58bee3415c
#
_cell.length_a   1.000
_cell.length_b   1.000
_cell.length_c   1.000
_cell.angle_alpha   90.00
_cell.angle_beta   90.00
_cell.angle_gamma   90.00
#
_symmetry.space_group_name_H-M   'P 1'
#
loop_
_entity.id
_entity.type
_entity.pdbx_description
1 polymer ?
#
loop_
_entity_poly.entity_id
_entity_poly.type
_entity_poly.pdbx_seq_one_letter_code
_entity_poly.pdbx_strand_id
1 'polypeptide(L)'
;YSDFGAELSTVARAPIAPDRQNKKGAVVDLDAAGGFSLDFTKSNMTKFLQGFFFADAKEQASTKPLNAAAVVITGANSADKSYNAASGLAVFKAGDLIQVSGFNQAANNGLKTVVTAIAGKITVAETLVTEAGTAAVVISRAGVQFASGDAVLDKTGDVVSLTLTAGS
;
A
#
# COMPACT_ATOMS: atom_id res chain seq x y z
N TYR A 1 -11.61 11.58 20.12
CA TYR A 1 -11.08 11.33 21.47
C TYR A 1 -9.68 10.76 21.35
N SER A 2 -8.75 11.29 22.09
CA SER A 2 -7.38 10.79 22.18
C SER A 2 -6.95 10.79 23.65
N ASP A 3 -6.29 9.75 24.06
CA ASP A 3 -5.84 9.58 25.43
C ASP A 3 -4.36 9.09 25.42
N PHE A 4 -3.48 9.93 24.92
CA PHE A 4 -2.06 9.66 24.93
C PHE A 4 -1.43 10.13 26.24
N GLY A 5 -0.78 9.21 26.95
CA GLY A 5 0.01 9.46 28.14
C GLY A 5 1.48 9.13 27.89
N ALA A 6 2.35 9.86 28.54
CA ALA A 6 3.78 9.54 28.59
C ALA A 6 4.17 9.22 30.03
N GLU A 7 4.81 8.10 30.26
CA GLU A 7 5.34 7.69 31.56
C GLU A 7 6.87 7.81 31.55
N LEU A 8 7.39 8.61 32.45
CA LEU A 8 8.84 8.81 32.60
C LEU A 8 9.35 8.01 33.80
N SER A 9 10.25 7.09 33.55
CA SER A 9 11.03 6.44 34.59
C SER A 9 12.29 7.22 34.88
N THR A 10 12.49 7.62 36.14
CA THR A 10 13.67 8.32 36.57
C THR A 10 14.42 7.55 37.66
N VAL A 11 15.73 7.47 37.53
CA VAL A 11 16.60 6.92 38.57
C VAL A 11 17.24 8.04 39.35
N ALA A 12 17.11 7.99 40.66
CA ALA A 12 17.79 8.93 41.52
C ALA A 12 19.30 8.74 41.43
N ARG A 13 20.01 9.82 41.16
CA ARG A 13 21.47 9.81 41.20
C ARG A 13 21.92 10.08 42.64
N ALA A 14 22.73 9.19 43.21
CA ALA A 14 23.42 9.39 44.46
C ALA A 14 24.93 9.58 44.19
N PRO A 15 25.38 10.72 43.65
CA PRO A 15 26.78 10.94 43.44
C PRO A 15 27.45 11.12 44.79
N ILE A 16 28.61 10.54 45.00
CA ILE A 16 29.47 10.78 46.12
C ILE A 16 29.99 12.23 45.99
N ALA A 17 29.28 13.14 46.59
CA ALA A 17 29.65 14.57 46.58
C ALA A 17 29.70 15.11 48.00
N PRO A 18 30.62 16.04 48.33
CA PRO A 18 30.74 16.55 49.67
C PRO A 18 29.60 17.47 50.13
N ASP A 19 28.68 17.82 49.25
CA ASP A 19 27.67 18.86 49.45
C ASP A 19 26.30 18.32 49.91
N ARG A 20 26.14 17.06 50.24
CA ARG A 20 24.88 16.44 50.74
C ARG A 20 23.58 16.82 50.01
N GLN A 21 23.69 17.41 48.81
CA GLN A 21 22.51 17.81 48.05
C GLN A 21 22.02 16.70 47.14
N ASN A 22 20.71 16.50 47.17
CA ASN A 22 20.08 15.58 46.22
C ASN A 22 20.21 16.12 44.80
N LYS A 23 20.83 15.35 43.93
CA LYS A 23 20.91 15.68 42.49
C LYS A 23 19.65 15.27 41.76
N LYS A 24 19.26 16.03 40.75
CA LYS A 24 18.12 15.74 39.90
C LYS A 24 18.27 14.34 39.28
N GLY A 25 17.19 13.53 39.32
CA GLY A 25 17.18 12.22 38.67
C GLY A 25 17.51 12.27 37.20
N ALA A 26 18.07 11.20 36.68
CA ALA A 26 18.22 11.02 35.23
C ALA A 26 17.04 10.21 34.69
N VAL A 27 16.47 10.65 33.57
CA VAL A 27 15.48 9.86 32.83
C VAL A 27 16.22 8.69 32.21
N VAL A 28 15.76 7.49 32.49
CA VAL A 28 16.35 6.23 32.02
C VAL A 28 15.43 5.51 31.01
N ASP A 29 14.14 5.82 31.06
CA ASP A 29 13.18 5.26 30.15
C ASP A 29 12.02 6.23 29.94
N LEU A 30 11.46 6.20 28.74
CA LEU A 30 10.28 6.94 28.35
C LEU A 30 9.35 5.99 27.62
N ASP A 31 8.23 5.69 28.24
CA ASP A 31 7.16 4.94 27.61
C ASP A 31 6.00 5.87 27.27
N ALA A 32 5.39 5.65 26.11
CA ALA A 32 4.22 6.39 25.67
C ALA A 32 3.16 5.42 25.15
N ALA A 33 2.03 5.43 25.80
CA ALA A 33 0.89 4.61 25.43
C ALA A 33 -0.35 5.48 25.29
N GLY A 34 -1.26 5.07 24.43
CA GLY A 34 -2.52 5.76 24.28
C GLY A 34 -3.39 5.19 23.16
N GLY A 35 -4.60 5.68 23.08
CA GLY A 35 -5.59 5.31 22.08
C GLY A 35 -6.27 6.53 21.49
N PHE A 36 -6.83 6.36 20.30
CA PHE A 36 -7.66 7.37 19.68
C PHE A 36 -8.85 6.73 18.96
N SER A 37 -9.95 7.46 18.93
CA SER A 37 -11.12 7.08 18.14
C SER A 37 -11.36 8.12 17.08
N LEU A 38 -11.58 7.66 15.86
CA LEU A 38 -11.88 8.53 14.73
C LEU A 38 -12.78 7.79 13.74
N ASP A 39 -13.45 8.55 12.88
CA ASP A 39 -14.23 7.97 11.80
C ASP A 39 -13.32 7.30 10.77
N PHE A 40 -13.72 6.09 10.37
CA PHE A 40 -13.00 5.32 9.37
C PHE A 40 -13.28 5.88 7.97
N THR A 41 -12.42 6.79 7.52
CA THR A 41 -12.48 7.35 6.18
C THR A 41 -11.20 7.03 5.40
N LYS A 42 -11.30 6.96 4.07
CA LYS A 42 -10.12 6.74 3.21
C LYS A 42 -9.02 7.77 3.51
N SER A 43 -9.40 9.04 3.65
CA SER A 43 -8.45 10.13 3.88
C SER A 43 -7.69 10.00 5.20
N ASN A 44 -8.41 9.67 6.28
CA ASN A 44 -7.80 9.54 7.62
C ASN A 44 -6.91 8.30 7.69
N MET A 45 -7.43 7.17 7.19
CA MET A 45 -6.72 5.90 7.24
C MET A 45 -5.49 5.87 6.35
N THR A 46 -5.52 6.51 5.17
CA THR A 46 -4.35 6.58 4.29
C THR A 46 -3.17 7.25 4.99
N LYS A 47 -3.39 8.39 5.63
CA LYS A 47 -2.33 9.12 6.35
C LYS A 47 -1.81 8.36 7.57
N PHE A 48 -2.72 7.73 8.30
CA PHE A 48 -2.36 6.94 9.47
C PHE A 48 -1.51 5.73 9.08
N LEU A 49 -1.95 4.96 8.07
CA LEU A 49 -1.23 3.79 7.60
C LEU A 49 0.10 4.16 6.93
N GLN A 50 0.15 5.29 6.23
CA GLN A 50 1.40 5.82 5.67
C GLN A 50 2.44 6.07 6.76
N GLY A 51 2.03 6.65 7.89
CA GLY A 51 2.90 6.81 9.05
C GLY A 51 3.26 5.49 9.74
N PHE A 52 2.31 4.57 9.83
CA PHE A 52 2.52 3.29 10.49
C PHE A 52 3.46 2.35 9.72
N PHE A 53 3.31 2.30 8.40
CA PHE A 53 4.13 1.45 7.53
C PHE A 53 5.40 2.15 7.02
N PHE A 54 5.60 3.42 7.32
CA PHE A 54 6.69 4.23 6.73
C PHE A 54 6.76 4.11 5.20
N ALA A 55 5.60 4.11 4.55
CA ALA A 55 5.48 3.79 3.14
C ALA A 55 4.57 4.80 2.44
N ASP A 56 4.87 5.09 1.17
CA ASP A 56 4.03 5.93 0.36
C ASP A 56 2.76 5.20 -0.09
N ALA A 57 1.62 5.87 0.03
CA ALA A 57 0.38 5.36 -0.50
C ALA A 57 0.42 5.37 -2.03
N LYS A 58 0.26 4.20 -2.63
CA LYS A 58 0.10 4.06 -4.09
C LYS A 58 -1.37 4.24 -4.45
N GLU A 59 -1.73 5.39 -4.96
CA GLU A 59 -3.10 5.68 -5.36
C GLU A 59 -3.32 5.45 -6.86
N GLN A 60 -4.45 4.87 -7.18
CA GLN A 60 -5.24 4.89 -8.42
C GLN A 60 -4.51 4.94 -9.77
N ALA A 61 -3.51 4.07 -10.03
CA ALA A 61 -3.19 3.80 -11.42
C ALA A 61 -4.37 3.05 -12.08
N SER A 62 -4.82 3.52 -13.22
CA SER A 62 -5.90 2.92 -13.99
C SER A 62 -5.62 3.08 -15.49
N THR A 63 -6.07 2.11 -16.27
CA THR A 63 -6.00 2.19 -17.73
C THR A 63 -7.03 3.15 -18.34
N LYS A 64 -8.00 3.61 -17.54
CA LYS A 64 -8.94 4.68 -17.90
C LYS A 64 -8.89 5.82 -16.88
N PRO A 65 -7.82 6.63 -16.88
CA PRO A 65 -7.73 7.78 -15.99
C PRO A 65 -8.77 8.84 -16.37
N LEU A 66 -9.24 9.60 -15.38
CA LEU A 66 -10.37 10.53 -15.50
C LEU A 66 -10.14 11.62 -16.58
N ASN A 67 -8.90 12.01 -16.85
CA ASN A 67 -8.54 13.15 -17.72
C ASN A 67 -7.38 12.84 -18.70
N ALA A 68 -7.13 11.58 -19.02
CA ALA A 68 -6.09 11.20 -19.96
C ALA A 68 -6.62 10.16 -20.97
N ALA A 69 -5.87 9.95 -22.04
CA ALA A 69 -6.21 8.92 -23.03
C ALA A 69 -6.23 7.54 -22.37
N ALA A 70 -7.31 6.80 -22.59
CA ALA A 70 -7.45 5.46 -22.06
C ALA A 70 -6.42 4.51 -22.69
N VAL A 71 -5.79 3.67 -21.88
CA VAL A 71 -4.98 2.56 -22.37
C VAL A 71 -5.91 1.44 -22.83
N VAL A 72 -5.87 1.11 -24.11
CA VAL A 72 -6.69 0.05 -24.67
C VAL A 72 -6.00 -1.29 -24.42
N ILE A 73 -6.69 -2.17 -23.68
CA ILE A 73 -6.22 -3.54 -23.46
C ILE A 73 -6.56 -4.36 -24.71
N THR A 74 -5.55 -4.92 -25.35
CA THR A 74 -5.69 -5.69 -26.60
C THR A 74 -6.06 -7.15 -26.34
N GLY A 75 -5.80 -7.67 -25.15
CA GLY A 75 -6.22 -9.01 -24.79
C GLY A 75 -5.57 -9.54 -23.50
N ALA A 76 -6.10 -10.70 -23.09
CA ALA A 76 -5.51 -11.58 -22.09
C ALA A 76 -4.91 -12.80 -22.78
N ASN A 77 -3.79 -13.30 -22.26
CA ASN A 77 -3.09 -14.46 -22.77
C ASN A 77 -2.87 -15.48 -21.65
N SER A 78 -3.33 -16.71 -21.87
CA SER A 78 -3.22 -17.80 -20.89
C SER A 78 -1.80 -18.38 -20.79
N ALA A 79 -1.03 -18.35 -21.88
CA ALA A 79 0.28 -19.00 -21.95
C ALA A 79 1.30 -18.35 -21.02
N ASP A 80 1.30 -17.02 -20.95
CA ASP A 80 2.19 -16.24 -20.12
C ASP A 80 1.46 -15.45 -19.00
N LYS A 81 0.19 -15.75 -18.80
CA LYS A 81 -0.69 -15.12 -17.80
C LYS A 81 -0.61 -13.59 -17.86
N SER A 82 -0.82 -13.03 -19.03
CA SER A 82 -0.61 -11.60 -19.24
C SER A 82 -1.82 -10.87 -19.79
N TYR A 83 -1.89 -9.59 -19.47
CA TYR A 83 -2.72 -8.59 -20.15
C TYR A 83 -1.84 -7.75 -21.04
N ASN A 84 -2.28 -7.50 -22.26
CA ASN A 84 -1.50 -6.82 -23.28
C ASN A 84 -2.16 -5.50 -23.69
N ALA A 85 -1.34 -4.52 -24.03
CA ALA A 85 -1.73 -3.23 -24.59
C ALA A 85 -0.62 -2.73 -25.53
N ALA A 86 -0.89 -1.70 -26.32
CA ALA A 86 0.15 -1.07 -27.11
C ALA A 86 1.22 -0.39 -26.24
N SER A 87 0.79 0.26 -25.16
CA SER A 87 1.64 0.94 -24.17
C SER A 87 0.82 1.35 -22.95
N GLY A 88 1.46 2.00 -21.96
CA GLY A 88 0.77 2.61 -20.82
C GLY A 88 0.67 1.72 -19.56
N LEU A 89 1.12 0.47 -19.62
CA LEU A 89 1.02 -0.47 -18.50
C LEU A 89 2.20 -0.37 -17.51
N ALA A 90 3.24 0.40 -17.82
CA ALA A 90 4.40 0.59 -16.93
C ALA A 90 4.09 1.38 -15.63
N VAL A 91 2.88 1.93 -15.51
CA VAL A 91 2.39 2.58 -14.28
C VAL A 91 2.16 1.60 -13.14
N PHE A 92 1.92 0.33 -13.47
CA PHE A 92 1.83 -0.75 -12.51
C PHE A 92 3.22 -1.27 -12.14
N LYS A 93 3.35 -1.88 -10.98
CA LYS A 93 4.60 -2.44 -10.46
C LYS A 93 4.40 -3.89 -10.03
N ALA A 94 5.48 -4.65 -10.01
CA ALA A 94 5.48 -5.98 -9.40
C ALA A 94 4.97 -5.88 -7.95
N GLY A 95 4.10 -6.81 -7.57
CA GLY A 95 3.44 -6.83 -6.27
C GLY A 95 2.19 -5.95 -6.16
N ASP A 96 1.85 -5.13 -7.16
CA ASP A 96 0.58 -4.40 -7.13
C ASP A 96 -0.60 -5.36 -7.18
N LEU A 97 -1.62 -5.10 -6.39
CA LEU A 97 -2.92 -5.75 -6.50
C LEU A 97 -3.80 -4.92 -7.45
N ILE A 98 -4.29 -5.54 -8.49
CA ILE A 98 -5.10 -4.88 -9.51
C ILE A 98 -6.50 -5.49 -9.59
N GLN A 99 -7.47 -4.66 -9.87
CA GLN A 99 -8.83 -5.05 -10.22
C GLN A 99 -8.99 -4.97 -11.73
N VAL A 100 -9.35 -6.08 -12.34
CA VAL A 100 -9.61 -6.19 -13.77
C VAL A 100 -11.10 -6.40 -14.00
N SER A 101 -11.66 -5.73 -14.99
CA SER A 101 -13.06 -5.87 -15.38
C SER A 101 -13.25 -5.66 -16.88
N GLY A 102 -14.36 -6.12 -17.41
CA GLY A 102 -14.77 -5.90 -18.80
C GLY A 102 -14.41 -7.01 -19.78
N PHE A 103 -13.77 -8.09 -19.36
CA PHE A 103 -13.65 -9.31 -20.15
C PHE A 103 -14.92 -10.17 -20.08
N ASN A 104 -15.20 -10.96 -21.11
CA ASN A 104 -16.31 -11.91 -21.12
C ASN A 104 -15.99 -13.14 -20.26
N GLN A 105 -14.73 -13.59 -20.27
CA GLN A 105 -14.28 -14.71 -19.46
C GLN A 105 -14.12 -14.28 -18.01
N ALA A 106 -14.87 -14.88 -17.11
CA ALA A 106 -14.84 -14.56 -15.68
C ALA A 106 -13.43 -14.70 -15.07
N ALA A 107 -12.64 -15.68 -15.54
CA ALA A 107 -11.28 -15.91 -15.09
C ALA A 107 -10.33 -14.73 -15.36
N ASN A 108 -10.63 -13.89 -16.36
CA ASN A 108 -9.84 -12.71 -16.70
C ASN A 108 -10.21 -11.50 -15.87
N ASN A 109 -11.31 -11.53 -15.15
CA ASN A 109 -11.79 -10.45 -14.29
C ASN A 109 -11.41 -10.67 -12.81
N GLY A 110 -11.66 -9.64 -12.00
CA GLY A 110 -11.44 -9.71 -10.56
C GLY A 110 -10.06 -9.25 -10.12
N LEU A 111 -9.71 -9.59 -8.88
CA LEU A 111 -8.42 -9.24 -8.29
C LEU A 111 -7.31 -10.11 -8.88
N LYS A 112 -6.20 -9.47 -9.24
CA LYS A 112 -4.99 -10.12 -9.76
C LYS A 112 -3.75 -9.50 -9.13
N THR A 113 -2.72 -10.31 -8.95
CA THR A 113 -1.43 -9.89 -8.40
C THR A 113 -0.43 -9.69 -9.54
N VAL A 114 0.12 -8.51 -9.67
CA VAL A 114 1.10 -8.20 -10.72
C VAL A 114 2.45 -8.85 -10.38
N VAL A 115 2.97 -9.66 -11.29
CA VAL A 115 4.31 -10.25 -11.20
C VAL A 115 5.34 -9.37 -11.90
N THR A 116 5.03 -8.93 -13.13
CA THR A 116 5.85 -7.97 -13.86
C THR A 116 4.97 -6.97 -14.60
N ALA A 117 5.46 -5.76 -14.80
CA ALA A 117 4.79 -4.77 -15.63
C ALA A 117 5.82 -4.01 -16.48
N ILE A 118 5.55 -3.95 -17.78
CA ILE A 118 6.27 -3.15 -18.75
C ILE A 118 5.27 -2.34 -19.57
N ALA A 119 5.73 -1.47 -20.47
CA ALA A 119 4.86 -0.55 -21.18
C ALA A 119 3.68 -1.24 -21.90
N GLY A 120 3.89 -2.39 -22.50
CA GLY A 120 2.86 -3.10 -23.31
C GLY A 120 2.30 -4.37 -22.64
N LYS A 121 2.74 -4.74 -21.43
CA LYS A 121 2.34 -6.02 -20.83
C LYS A 121 2.37 -5.98 -19.31
N ILE A 122 1.36 -6.58 -18.70
CA ILE A 122 1.35 -6.97 -17.28
C ILE A 122 1.25 -8.48 -17.20
N THR A 123 2.15 -9.14 -16.47
CA THR A 123 1.98 -10.55 -16.11
C THR A 123 1.43 -10.65 -14.68
N VAL A 124 0.56 -11.63 -14.46
CA VAL A 124 -0.10 -11.85 -13.17
C VAL A 124 0.15 -13.26 -12.64
N ALA A 125 -0.04 -13.44 -11.34
CA ALA A 125 0.15 -14.75 -10.71
C ALA A 125 -0.99 -15.74 -11.06
N GLU A 126 -2.19 -15.23 -11.19
CA GLU A 126 -3.41 -16.01 -11.42
C GLU A 126 -3.48 -16.52 -12.86
N THR A 127 -4.21 -17.62 -13.04
CA THR A 127 -4.46 -18.18 -14.38
C THR A 127 -5.44 -17.31 -15.15
N LEU A 128 -5.17 -17.12 -16.44
CA LEU A 128 -6.03 -16.41 -17.38
C LEU A 128 -6.51 -17.35 -18.49
N VAL A 129 -7.51 -16.90 -19.21
CA VAL A 129 -8.00 -17.50 -20.45
C VAL A 129 -7.67 -16.57 -21.60
N THR A 130 -7.19 -17.12 -22.71
CA THR A 130 -6.88 -16.28 -23.88
C THR A 130 -8.16 -15.66 -24.44
N GLU A 131 -8.19 -14.34 -24.49
CA GLU A 131 -9.33 -13.57 -24.94
C GLU A 131 -8.87 -12.24 -25.54
N ALA A 132 -9.53 -11.80 -26.61
CA ALA A 132 -9.29 -10.47 -27.16
C ALA A 132 -9.86 -9.40 -26.24
N GLY A 133 -9.10 -8.33 -26.04
CA GLY A 133 -9.54 -7.18 -25.28
C GLY A 133 -10.58 -6.35 -26.02
N THR A 134 -11.37 -5.62 -25.27
CA THR A 134 -12.36 -4.67 -25.80
C THR A 134 -12.15 -3.29 -25.16
N ALA A 135 -12.81 -2.28 -25.71
CA ALA A 135 -12.80 -0.94 -25.11
C ALA A 135 -13.44 -0.90 -23.71
N ALA A 136 -14.19 -1.94 -23.31
CA ALA A 136 -14.79 -2.05 -21.98
C ALA A 136 -13.79 -2.52 -20.91
N VAL A 137 -12.66 -3.11 -21.30
CA VAL A 137 -11.69 -3.65 -20.34
C VAL A 137 -11.01 -2.52 -19.60
N VAL A 138 -11.03 -2.61 -18.27
CA VAL A 138 -10.38 -1.68 -17.36
C VAL A 138 -9.50 -2.47 -16.40
N ILE A 139 -8.26 -2.01 -16.24
CA ILE A 139 -7.35 -2.47 -15.20
C ILE A 139 -7.06 -1.28 -14.30
N SER A 140 -7.33 -1.41 -13.02
CA SER A 140 -7.06 -0.37 -12.03
C SER A 140 -6.34 -0.97 -10.83
N ARG A 141 -5.53 -0.18 -10.13
CA ARG A 141 -4.97 -0.60 -8.87
C ARG A 141 -6.09 -0.78 -7.85
N ALA A 142 -6.13 -1.92 -7.17
CA ALA A 142 -7.15 -2.20 -6.18
C ALA A 142 -6.88 -1.45 -4.88
N GLY A 143 -7.88 -0.67 -4.41
CA GLY A 143 -7.79 0.05 -3.14
C GLY A 143 -6.63 1.03 -3.04
N VAL A 144 -6.13 1.23 -1.83
CA VAL A 144 -4.89 1.96 -1.53
C VAL A 144 -3.83 0.95 -1.15
N GLN A 145 -2.68 1.02 -1.76
CA GLN A 145 -1.58 0.11 -1.51
C GLN A 145 -0.40 0.86 -0.90
N PHE A 146 0.26 0.23 0.05
CA PHE A 146 1.49 0.71 0.65
C PHE A 146 2.61 -0.23 0.26
N ALA A 147 3.68 0.30 -0.28
CA ALA A 147 4.89 -0.46 -0.52
C ALA A 147 5.88 -0.13 0.58
N SER A 148 6.40 -1.15 1.24
CA SER A 148 7.55 -0.94 2.10
C SER A 148 8.73 -0.51 1.21
N GLY A 149 9.23 0.68 1.41
CA GLY A 149 10.27 1.24 0.55
C GLY A 149 11.26 2.08 1.32
N ASP A 150 11.11 2.11 2.63
CA ASP A 150 12.07 2.82 3.46
C ASP A 150 13.24 1.89 3.82
N ALA A 151 14.45 2.42 3.63
CA ALA A 151 15.69 1.75 3.99
C ALA A 151 15.79 1.37 5.48
N VAL A 152 14.97 1.95 6.34
CA VAL A 152 14.92 1.64 7.78
C VAL A 152 14.16 0.35 8.06
N LEU A 153 13.21 -0.02 7.21
CA LEU A 153 12.43 -1.25 7.36
C LEU A 153 12.89 -2.37 6.43
N ASP A 154 13.92 -2.14 5.62
CA ASP A 154 14.52 -3.02 4.62
C ASP A 154 13.96 -4.47 4.65
N LYS A 155 12.72 -4.59 4.34
CA LYS A 155 12.03 -5.82 4.02
C LYS A 155 11.77 -5.75 2.53
N THR A 156 12.76 -6.14 1.81
CA THR A 156 12.75 -6.40 0.39
C THR A 156 11.36 -6.58 -0.20
N GLY A 157 10.80 -5.49 -0.70
CA GLY A 157 9.69 -5.54 -1.65
C GLY A 157 8.34 -6.03 -1.13
N ASP A 158 8.12 -6.16 0.17
CA ASP A 158 6.82 -6.55 0.70
C ASP A 158 5.80 -5.45 0.46
N VAL A 159 4.88 -5.69 -0.43
CA VAL A 159 3.72 -4.81 -0.66
C VAL A 159 2.63 -5.21 0.34
N VAL A 160 2.34 -4.32 1.27
CA VAL A 160 1.15 -4.46 2.11
C VAL A 160 -0.03 -3.84 1.37
N SER A 161 -0.96 -4.67 0.94
CA SER A 161 -2.20 -4.23 0.30
C SER A 161 -3.33 -4.20 1.31
N LEU A 162 -3.91 -3.03 1.52
CA LEU A 162 -5.18 -2.87 2.20
C LEU A 162 -6.23 -2.49 1.16
N THR A 163 -7.11 -3.42 0.84
CA THR A 163 -8.23 -3.16 -0.06
C THR A 163 -9.41 -2.65 0.75
N LEU A 164 -9.68 -1.36 0.65
CA LEU A 164 -10.89 -0.75 1.18
C LEU A 164 -11.98 -0.88 0.13
N THR A 165 -12.88 -1.84 0.29
CA THR A 165 -14.07 -1.96 -0.54
C THR A 165 -15.10 -0.97 0.00
N ALA A 166 -15.52 -0.01 -0.81
CA ALA A 166 -16.66 0.81 -0.47
C ALA A 166 -17.88 -0.13 -0.37
N GLY A 167 -18.52 -0.16 0.79
CA GLY A 167 -19.78 -0.84 0.96
C GLY A 167 -20.83 -0.18 0.04
N SER A 168 -21.56 -1.00 -0.68
CA SER A 168 -22.75 -0.61 -1.43
C SER A 168 -23.87 -0.22 -0.49
#